data_93bda264f9d5ac5a45c8f5fc209d8aaf
#
_entry.id   93bda264f9d5ac5a45c8f5fc209d8aaf
#
_cell.length_a   1.000
_cell.length_b   1.000
_cell.length_c   1.000
_cell.angle_alpha   90.00
_cell.angle_beta   90.00
_cell.angle_gamma   90.00
#
_symmetry.space_group_name_H-M   'P 1'
#
loop_
_entity.id
_entity.type
_entity.pdbx_description
1 polymer ?
#
loop_
_entity_poly.entity_id
_entity_poly.type
_entity_poly.pdbx_seq_one_letter_code
_entity_poly.pdbx_strand_id
1 'polypeptide(L)'
;AGIRRVIANNPGRFTFTGTGTYIVGRGQVAVIDPGPEDDEHVAAILAAVSGEEITHIIATHTHRDHSPASRALQTATGAPILGFGSHPVVSEQSTILAKPTTWDALYPTEEEIEELRKSMPASSKENTEHDQEEPGDMSFSPDIEIGHGDVIAGGTWTLEALHTPGHISNHLCFGYKEEQSLFTGDHVMGWSTSVIPEPEGSMN
;
A
#
# COMPACT_ATOMS: atom_id res chain seq x y z
N ALA A 1 14.90 -11.94 11.76
CA ALA A 1 14.15 -11.35 10.65
C ALA A 1 13.55 -10.03 11.11
N GLY A 2 13.79 -9.00 10.34
CA GLY A 2 13.33 -7.63 10.61
C GLY A 2 12.00 -7.26 9.94
N ILE A 3 11.28 -8.21 9.28
CA ILE A 3 10.03 -7.95 8.57
C ILE A 3 8.88 -8.71 9.22
N ARG A 4 7.77 -8.01 9.46
CA ARG A 4 6.46 -8.57 9.86
C ARG A 4 5.41 -8.03 8.90
N ARG A 5 4.33 -8.76 8.69
CA ARG A 5 3.20 -8.34 7.86
C ARG A 5 1.90 -8.46 8.63
N VAL A 6 1.08 -7.42 8.55
CA VAL A 6 -0.32 -7.38 8.99
C VAL A 6 -1.19 -7.24 7.74
N ILE A 7 -2.24 -8.04 7.62
CA ILE A 7 -3.12 -8.00 6.44
C ILE A 7 -4.41 -7.28 6.83
N ALA A 8 -4.80 -6.29 6.04
CA ALA A 8 -6.06 -5.58 6.20
C ALA A 8 -7.26 -6.48 5.82
N ASN A 9 -8.40 -6.24 6.42
CA ASN A 9 -9.63 -6.98 6.12
C ASN A 9 -10.40 -6.35 4.96
N ASN A 10 -9.72 -6.18 3.82
CA ASN A 10 -10.27 -5.65 2.58
C ASN A 10 -10.04 -6.61 1.38
N PRO A 11 -10.47 -7.89 1.48
CA PRO A 11 -10.30 -8.83 0.38
C PRO A 11 -11.11 -8.41 -0.84
N GLY A 12 -10.49 -8.49 -2.02
CA GLY A 12 -11.09 -8.06 -3.27
C GLY A 12 -10.27 -8.46 -4.49
N ARG A 13 -10.75 -8.13 -5.68
CA ARG A 13 -10.08 -8.43 -6.95
C ARG A 13 -8.68 -7.79 -7.04
N PHE A 14 -8.51 -6.61 -6.45
CA PHE A 14 -7.25 -5.85 -6.49
C PHE A 14 -6.37 -6.08 -5.26
N THR A 15 -6.95 -6.52 -4.16
CA THR A 15 -6.26 -6.73 -2.88
C THR A 15 -6.05 -8.19 -2.51
N PHE A 16 -6.65 -9.13 -3.27
CA PHE A 16 -6.63 -10.57 -3.02
C PHE A 16 -7.17 -10.92 -1.63
N THR A 17 -6.30 -11.31 -0.67
CA THR A 17 -6.69 -11.60 0.71
C THR A 17 -6.75 -10.36 1.59
N GLY A 18 -6.40 -9.22 1.07
CA GLY A 18 -6.27 -7.93 1.74
C GLY A 18 -4.89 -7.31 1.57
N THR A 19 -4.83 -5.98 1.64
CA THR A 19 -3.59 -5.22 1.55
C THR A 19 -2.63 -5.58 2.67
N GLY A 20 -1.38 -5.74 2.35
CA GLY A 20 -0.31 -6.10 3.28
C GLY A 20 0.43 -4.89 3.83
N THR A 21 0.20 -4.54 5.09
CA THR A 21 1.05 -3.57 5.81
C THR A 21 2.31 -4.25 6.30
N TYR A 22 3.47 -3.67 6.03
CA TYR A 22 4.76 -4.21 6.46
C TYR A 22 5.36 -3.41 7.61
N ILE A 23 5.87 -4.10 8.62
CA ILE A 23 6.59 -3.54 9.76
C ILE A 23 8.04 -3.96 9.64
N VAL A 24 8.94 -2.98 9.52
CA VAL A 24 10.38 -3.18 9.30
C VAL A 24 11.16 -2.79 10.55
N GLY A 25 12.07 -3.66 10.96
CA GLY A 25 12.94 -3.43 12.13
C GLY A 25 12.42 -4.05 13.42
N ARG A 26 13.12 -3.69 14.52
CA ARG A 26 12.81 -4.07 15.91
C ARG A 26 13.16 -2.91 16.84
N GLY A 27 12.34 -2.72 17.88
CA GLY A 27 12.49 -1.63 18.85
C GLY A 27 12.05 -0.29 18.26
N GLN A 28 12.81 0.24 17.30
CA GLN A 28 12.41 1.34 16.43
C GLN A 28 12.05 0.78 15.06
N VAL A 29 10.82 0.98 14.63
CA VAL A 29 10.27 0.35 13.43
C VAL A 29 9.70 1.37 12.44
N ALA A 30 9.75 1.03 11.16
CA ALA A 30 8.95 1.67 10.12
C ALA A 30 7.70 0.83 9.81
N VAL A 31 6.59 1.51 9.48
CA VAL A 31 5.38 0.91 8.93
C VAL A 31 5.26 1.33 7.48
N ILE A 32 5.24 0.38 6.55
CA ILE A 32 5.08 0.61 5.10
C ILE A 32 3.67 0.19 4.72
N ASP A 33 2.99 1.04 3.97
CA ASP A 33 1.60 0.91 3.52
C ASP A 33 0.66 0.59 4.70
N PRO A 34 0.31 1.61 5.49
CA PRO A 34 -0.56 1.43 6.65
C PRO A 34 -1.97 0.94 6.31
N GLY A 35 -2.34 0.94 5.02
CA GLY A 35 -3.56 0.32 4.53
C GLY A 35 -4.77 1.26 4.47
N PRO A 36 -5.98 0.68 4.29
CA PRO A 36 -7.22 1.43 4.20
C PRO A 36 -7.58 2.13 5.52
N GLU A 37 -8.52 3.06 5.46
CA GLU A 37 -9.09 3.72 6.65
C GLU A 37 -10.00 2.75 7.41
N ASP A 38 -9.35 1.89 8.21
CA ASP A 38 -9.99 0.82 9.00
C ASP A 38 -9.40 0.81 10.42
N ASP A 39 -10.23 1.13 11.40
CA ASP A 39 -9.84 1.20 12.82
C ASP A 39 -9.36 -0.16 13.36
N GLU A 40 -9.94 -1.27 12.90
CA GLU A 40 -9.52 -2.62 13.32
C GLU A 40 -8.13 -2.95 12.78
N HIS A 41 -7.84 -2.56 11.53
CA HIS A 41 -6.52 -2.72 10.96
C HIS A 41 -5.47 -1.87 11.65
N VAL A 42 -5.77 -0.60 11.93
CA VAL A 42 -4.90 0.29 12.72
C VAL A 42 -4.62 -0.31 14.11
N ALA A 43 -5.64 -0.82 14.78
CA ALA A 43 -5.47 -1.49 16.08
C ALA A 43 -4.60 -2.75 15.97
N ALA A 44 -4.73 -3.54 14.90
CA ALA A 44 -3.89 -4.71 14.64
C ALA A 44 -2.42 -4.33 14.40
N ILE A 45 -2.15 -3.25 13.66
CA ILE A 45 -0.80 -2.73 13.47
C ILE A 45 -0.19 -2.31 14.82
N LEU A 46 -0.91 -1.52 15.61
CA LEU A 46 -0.45 -1.07 16.94
C LEU A 46 -0.20 -2.25 17.89
N ALA A 47 -1.04 -3.28 17.85
CA ALA A 47 -0.84 -4.50 18.63
C ALA A 47 0.41 -5.28 18.18
N ALA A 48 0.67 -5.34 16.86
CA ALA A 48 1.84 -6.03 16.31
C ALA A 48 3.18 -5.37 16.68
N VAL A 49 3.17 -4.08 17.04
CA VAL A 49 4.35 -3.31 17.49
C VAL A 49 4.33 -3.03 19.01
N SER A 50 3.52 -3.77 19.77
CA SER A 50 3.42 -3.54 21.22
C SER A 50 4.78 -3.58 21.91
N GLY A 51 5.15 -2.48 22.61
CA GLY A 51 6.45 -2.31 23.26
C GLY A 51 7.57 -1.83 22.33
N GLU A 52 7.26 -1.50 21.09
CA GLU A 52 8.19 -0.90 20.11
C GLU A 52 7.74 0.54 19.77
N GLU A 53 8.62 1.31 19.16
CA GLU A 53 8.36 2.69 18.72
C GLU A 53 8.20 2.71 17.20
N ILE A 54 7.04 3.16 16.68
CA ILE A 54 6.91 3.50 15.26
C ILE A 54 7.59 4.84 15.05
N THR A 55 8.68 4.86 14.30
CA THR A 55 9.47 6.06 14.00
C THR A 55 9.15 6.66 12.64
N HIS A 56 8.63 5.87 11.72
CA HIS A 56 8.30 6.27 10.36
C HIS A 56 7.05 5.54 9.87
N ILE A 57 6.15 6.29 9.22
CA ILE A 57 4.99 5.77 8.49
C ILE A 57 5.24 6.11 7.02
N ILE A 58 5.29 5.10 6.16
CA ILE A 58 5.74 5.23 4.77
C ILE A 58 4.64 4.71 3.84
N ALA A 59 4.27 5.49 2.81
CA ALA A 59 3.40 5.03 1.75
C ALA A 59 4.20 4.76 0.48
N THR A 60 3.98 3.60 -0.16
CA THR A 60 4.54 3.32 -1.50
C THR A 60 3.89 4.20 -2.54
N HIS A 61 2.59 4.39 -2.42
CA HIS A 61 1.79 5.25 -3.30
C HIS A 61 0.46 5.64 -2.62
N THR A 62 -0.38 6.38 -3.33
CA THR A 62 -1.54 7.02 -2.73
C THR A 62 -2.88 6.42 -3.17
N HIS A 63 -2.98 5.11 -3.42
CA HIS A 63 -4.28 4.45 -3.52
C HIS A 63 -4.88 4.19 -2.14
N ARG A 64 -6.23 4.10 -2.09
CA ARG A 64 -6.99 4.07 -0.83
C ARG A 64 -6.82 2.81 -0.01
N ASP A 65 -6.28 1.78 -0.58
CA ASP A 65 -5.92 0.56 0.14
C ASP A 65 -4.48 0.60 0.73
N HIS A 66 -3.67 1.63 0.42
CA HIS A 66 -2.29 1.76 0.91
C HIS A 66 -2.08 2.89 1.92
N SER A 67 -2.61 4.09 1.66
CA SER A 67 -2.19 5.30 2.39
C SER A 67 -3.13 5.82 3.47
N PRO A 68 -4.47 5.63 3.46
CA PRO A 68 -5.40 6.37 4.32
C PRO A 68 -5.18 6.19 5.81
N ALA A 69 -4.83 4.98 6.27
CA ALA A 69 -4.58 4.72 7.70
C ALA A 69 -3.34 5.46 8.25
N SER A 70 -2.53 6.13 7.39
CA SER A 70 -1.36 6.91 7.81
C SER A 70 -1.70 7.95 8.87
N ARG A 71 -2.81 8.67 8.72
CA ARG A 71 -3.22 9.73 9.65
C ARG A 71 -3.67 9.20 11.01
N ALA A 72 -4.36 8.06 11.03
CA ALA A 72 -4.75 7.41 12.27
C ALA A 72 -3.52 6.91 13.04
N LEU A 73 -2.56 6.27 12.35
CA LEU A 73 -1.28 5.85 12.94
C LEU A 73 -0.46 7.04 13.42
N GLN A 74 -0.35 8.12 12.65
CA GLN A 74 0.33 9.34 13.07
C GLN A 74 -0.29 9.91 14.35
N THR A 75 -1.61 9.99 14.41
CA THR A 75 -2.32 10.49 15.59
C THR A 75 -2.03 9.64 16.83
N ALA A 76 -1.94 8.32 16.66
CA ALA A 76 -1.69 7.38 17.76
C ALA A 76 -0.22 7.35 18.23
N THR A 77 0.74 7.66 17.35
CA THR A 77 2.17 7.41 17.60
C THR A 77 3.03 8.67 17.58
N GLY A 78 2.59 9.72 16.88
CA GLY A 78 3.38 10.93 16.63
C GLY A 78 4.45 10.75 15.53
N ALA A 79 4.54 9.59 14.89
CA ALA A 79 5.53 9.33 13.83
C ALA A 79 5.22 10.15 12.57
N PRO A 80 6.25 10.67 11.86
CA PRO A 80 6.04 11.38 10.60
C PRO A 80 5.59 10.43 9.48
N ILE A 81 4.78 10.98 8.57
CA ILE A 81 4.35 10.32 7.34
C ILE A 81 5.32 10.69 6.22
N LEU A 82 5.83 9.68 5.51
CA LEU A 82 6.72 9.81 4.36
C LEU A 82 6.05 9.27 3.10
N GLY A 83 6.28 9.92 1.98
CA GLY A 83 5.80 9.49 0.66
C GLY A 83 6.36 10.39 -0.45
N PHE A 84 6.10 10.04 -1.70
CA PHE A 84 6.60 10.83 -2.84
C PHE A 84 5.97 12.21 -2.94
N GLY A 85 4.77 12.39 -2.42
CA GLY A 85 3.97 13.62 -2.49
C GLY A 85 2.48 13.30 -2.42
N SER A 86 1.65 14.30 -2.62
CA SER A 86 0.20 14.16 -2.65
C SER A 86 -0.26 13.30 -3.84
N HIS A 87 -1.52 12.86 -3.80
CA HIS A 87 -2.11 12.14 -4.93
C HIS A 87 -2.06 13.00 -6.21
N PRO A 88 -1.63 12.41 -7.35
CA PRO A 88 -1.51 13.17 -8.59
C PRO A 88 -2.89 13.58 -9.12
N VAL A 89 -3.04 14.86 -9.47
CA VAL A 89 -4.25 15.36 -10.12
C VAL A 89 -4.16 15.13 -11.61
N VAL A 90 -5.02 14.26 -12.13
CA VAL A 90 -5.09 13.98 -13.57
C VAL A 90 -6.00 15.00 -14.25
N SER A 91 -5.51 15.65 -15.32
CA SER A 91 -6.33 16.59 -16.09
C SER A 91 -7.36 15.82 -16.96
N GLU A 92 -8.57 16.37 -17.10
CA GLU A 92 -9.63 15.77 -17.95
C GLU A 92 -9.18 15.48 -19.39
N GLN A 93 -8.11 16.10 -19.87
CA GLN A 93 -7.58 15.89 -21.22
C GLN A 93 -6.88 14.54 -21.40
N SER A 94 -6.44 13.90 -20.31
CA SER A 94 -5.80 12.57 -20.33
C SER A 94 -6.83 11.44 -20.50
N THR A 95 -8.10 11.69 -20.17
CA THR A 95 -9.17 10.68 -20.15
C THR A 95 -9.70 10.33 -21.56
N ILE A 96 -9.36 11.09 -22.61
CA ILE A 96 -10.00 10.96 -23.94
C ILE A 96 -9.48 9.76 -24.75
N LEU A 97 -8.38 9.12 -24.36
CA LEU A 97 -7.74 8.04 -25.13
C LEU A 97 -7.86 6.64 -24.50
N ALA A 98 -8.44 6.51 -23.33
CA ALA A 98 -8.60 5.22 -22.67
C ALA A 98 -9.66 4.37 -23.40
N LYS A 99 -9.24 3.37 -24.16
CA LYS A 99 -10.14 2.30 -24.61
C LYS A 99 -10.37 1.35 -23.45
N PRO A 100 -11.63 0.90 -23.19
CA PRO A 100 -11.87 -0.13 -22.19
C PRO A 100 -11.07 -1.38 -22.57
N THR A 101 -10.05 -1.68 -21.80
CA THR A 101 -9.28 -2.91 -21.92
C THR A 101 -10.04 -3.97 -21.14
N THR A 102 -10.23 -5.15 -21.72
CA THR A 102 -10.87 -6.28 -21.03
C THR A 102 -9.87 -6.88 -20.02
N TRP A 103 -9.74 -6.24 -18.88
CA TRP A 103 -8.88 -6.69 -17.78
C TRP A 103 -9.40 -7.94 -17.07
N ASP A 104 -10.68 -8.31 -17.33
CA ASP A 104 -11.37 -9.43 -16.67
C ASP A 104 -10.66 -10.79 -16.78
N ALA A 105 -9.82 -10.97 -17.81
CA ALA A 105 -9.06 -12.21 -18.01
C ALA A 105 -7.75 -12.29 -17.17
N LEU A 106 -7.33 -11.19 -16.53
CA LEU A 106 -6.07 -11.09 -15.79
C LEU A 106 -6.26 -11.13 -14.27
N TYR A 107 -7.50 -11.00 -13.80
CA TYR A 107 -7.85 -10.99 -12.39
C TYR A 107 -8.64 -12.23 -12.00
N PRO A 108 -8.57 -12.66 -10.73
CA PRO A 108 -9.42 -13.71 -10.23
C PRO A 108 -10.90 -13.39 -10.50
N THR A 109 -11.66 -14.38 -10.95
CA THR A 109 -13.10 -14.26 -11.15
C THR A 109 -13.82 -14.12 -9.81
N GLU A 110 -15.05 -13.61 -9.81
CA GLU A 110 -15.91 -13.57 -8.63
C GLU A 110 -16.05 -14.94 -7.95
N GLU A 111 -16.10 -16.03 -8.75
CA GLU A 111 -16.16 -17.39 -8.23
C GLU A 111 -14.87 -17.77 -7.48
N GLU A 112 -13.70 -17.41 -8.03
CA GLU A 112 -12.41 -17.67 -7.39
C GLU A 112 -12.21 -16.83 -6.13
N ILE A 113 -12.67 -15.57 -6.12
CA ILE A 113 -12.68 -14.72 -4.94
C ILE A 113 -13.62 -15.29 -3.86
N GLU A 114 -14.80 -15.75 -4.24
CA GLU A 114 -15.76 -16.36 -3.31
C GLU A 114 -15.24 -17.68 -2.72
N GLU A 115 -14.54 -18.50 -3.49
CA GLU A 115 -13.88 -19.72 -2.97
C GLU A 115 -12.77 -19.35 -1.96
N LEU A 116 -11.98 -18.31 -2.25
CA LEU A 116 -10.98 -17.79 -1.32
C LEU A 116 -11.64 -17.24 -0.04
N ARG A 117 -12.72 -16.46 -0.16
CA ARG A 117 -13.50 -15.97 0.99
C ARG A 117 -14.03 -17.10 1.87
N LYS A 118 -14.42 -18.24 1.29
CA LYS A 118 -14.88 -19.42 2.07
C LYS A 118 -13.76 -20.03 2.90
N SER A 119 -12.53 -19.93 2.45
CA SER A 119 -11.35 -20.45 3.15
C SER A 119 -10.84 -19.50 4.26
N MET A 120 -11.34 -18.26 4.32
CA MET A 120 -10.93 -17.25 5.30
C MET A 120 -11.70 -17.38 6.63
N PRO A 121 -11.12 -16.92 7.76
CA PRO A 121 -11.81 -16.86 9.05
C PRO A 121 -13.10 -16.04 8.96
N ALA A 122 -14.10 -16.40 9.77
CA ALA A 122 -15.44 -15.81 9.72
C ALA A 122 -15.52 -14.29 9.92
N SER A 123 -14.49 -13.69 10.53
CA SER A 123 -14.36 -12.23 10.72
C SER A 123 -14.07 -11.44 9.44
N SER A 124 -13.73 -12.12 8.34
CA SER A 124 -13.31 -11.50 7.08
C SER A 124 -14.41 -11.44 5.99
N LYS A 125 -15.66 -11.79 6.32
CA LYS A 125 -16.68 -12.12 5.30
C LYS A 125 -17.66 -11.00 4.91
N GLU A 126 -17.58 -9.81 5.49
CA GLU A 126 -18.67 -8.81 5.36
C GLU A 126 -18.40 -7.63 4.42
N ASN A 127 -17.32 -7.58 3.64
CA ASN A 127 -17.03 -6.41 2.80
C ASN A 127 -17.15 -6.75 1.30
N THR A 128 -18.30 -6.40 0.70
CA THR A 128 -18.62 -6.58 -0.73
C THR A 128 -18.44 -5.30 -1.58
N GLU A 129 -17.95 -4.19 -1.00
CA GLU A 129 -17.86 -2.89 -1.69
C GLU A 129 -16.52 -2.67 -2.44
N HIS A 130 -15.58 -3.62 -2.39
CA HIS A 130 -14.21 -3.44 -2.91
C HIS A 130 -13.96 -4.03 -4.31
N ASP A 131 -14.98 -4.20 -5.13
CA ASP A 131 -14.83 -4.75 -6.50
C ASP A 131 -14.52 -3.67 -7.57
N GLN A 132 -14.31 -2.42 -7.16
CA GLN A 132 -13.81 -1.36 -8.03
C GLN A 132 -12.35 -1.07 -7.68
N GLU A 133 -11.57 -0.65 -8.69
CA GLU A 133 -10.23 -0.13 -8.47
C GLU A 133 -10.26 0.95 -7.40
N GLU A 134 -9.39 0.84 -6.40
CA GLU A 134 -9.40 1.75 -5.27
C GLU A 134 -9.06 3.16 -5.75
N PRO A 135 -9.97 4.13 -5.58
CA PRO A 135 -9.70 5.50 -5.98
C PRO A 135 -8.53 6.07 -5.19
N GLY A 136 -7.91 7.12 -5.71
CA GLY A 136 -6.81 7.80 -5.05
C GLY A 136 -7.19 8.40 -3.70
N ASP A 137 -6.25 8.39 -2.76
CA ASP A 137 -6.35 9.13 -1.50
C ASP A 137 -6.00 10.60 -1.72
N MET A 138 -7.01 11.38 -2.10
CA MET A 138 -6.87 12.82 -2.35
C MET A 138 -6.50 13.61 -1.09
N SER A 139 -6.63 13.02 0.09
CA SER A 139 -6.31 13.66 1.38
C SER A 139 -4.85 13.41 1.80
N PHE A 140 -4.15 12.49 1.13
CA PHE A 140 -2.77 12.16 1.48
C PHE A 140 -1.84 13.36 1.27
N SER A 141 -1.12 13.70 2.31
CA SER A 141 -0.08 14.72 2.31
C SER A 141 1.02 14.28 3.27
N PRO A 142 2.19 13.87 2.80
CA PRO A 142 3.27 13.46 3.69
C PRO A 142 3.85 14.65 4.44
N ASP A 143 4.39 14.41 5.64
CA ASP A 143 5.15 15.42 6.39
C ASP A 143 6.55 15.58 5.79
N ILE A 144 7.08 14.50 5.21
CA ILE A 144 8.39 14.44 4.56
C ILE A 144 8.22 13.84 3.18
N GLU A 145 8.48 14.63 2.15
CA GLU A 145 8.55 14.12 0.78
C GLU A 145 9.89 13.39 0.57
N ILE A 146 9.81 12.22 -0.06
CA ILE A 146 10.96 11.37 -0.39
C ILE A 146 10.94 10.99 -1.87
N GLY A 147 12.11 10.88 -2.47
CA GLY A 147 12.28 10.58 -3.89
C GLY A 147 13.30 9.48 -4.16
N HIS A 148 13.63 9.29 -5.43
CA HIS A 148 14.58 8.27 -5.86
C HIS A 148 15.97 8.47 -5.25
N GLY A 149 16.49 7.44 -4.58
CA GLY A 149 17.80 7.43 -3.95
C GLY A 149 17.81 7.94 -2.52
N ASP A 150 16.68 8.44 -1.99
CA ASP A 150 16.61 8.84 -0.58
C ASP A 150 16.72 7.63 0.34
N VAL A 151 17.43 7.82 1.43
CA VAL A 151 17.71 6.77 2.42
C VAL A 151 17.02 7.12 3.74
N ILE A 152 16.14 6.22 4.18
CA ILE A 152 15.43 6.31 5.45
C ILE A 152 16.03 5.25 6.38
N ALA A 153 16.42 5.63 7.59
CA ALA A 153 17.04 4.71 8.53
C ALA A 153 16.45 4.79 9.93
N GLY A 154 16.28 3.64 10.55
CA GLY A 154 15.98 3.50 11.97
C GLY A 154 17.11 2.82 12.72
N GLY A 155 16.85 2.34 13.95
CA GLY A 155 17.89 1.75 14.79
C GLY A 155 18.63 0.56 14.19
N THR A 156 17.93 -0.32 13.45
CA THR A 156 18.49 -1.58 12.93
C THR A 156 18.07 -1.87 11.48
N TRP A 157 17.56 -0.89 10.76
CA TRP A 157 17.09 -1.04 9.40
C TRP A 157 17.41 0.19 8.55
N THR A 158 17.56 -0.04 7.25
CA THR A 158 17.82 0.99 6.25
C THR A 158 17.00 0.69 5.01
N LEU A 159 16.16 1.64 4.61
CA LEU A 159 15.36 1.60 3.39
C LEU A 159 15.91 2.62 2.38
N GLU A 160 16.04 2.21 1.13
CA GLU A 160 16.36 3.08 0.00
C GLU A 160 15.14 3.23 -0.89
N ALA A 161 14.65 4.46 -1.08
CA ALA A 161 13.52 4.75 -1.94
C ALA A 161 13.90 4.69 -3.42
N LEU A 162 13.09 4.01 -4.21
CA LEU A 162 13.23 3.88 -5.66
C LEU A 162 11.95 4.39 -6.31
N HIS A 163 12.02 5.50 -7.03
CA HIS A 163 10.87 6.00 -7.78
C HIS A 163 10.58 5.08 -8.96
N THR A 164 9.41 4.48 -8.97
CA THR A 164 8.97 3.47 -9.93
C THR A 164 7.59 3.83 -10.50
N PRO A 165 7.49 4.95 -11.25
CA PRO A 165 6.24 5.33 -11.87
C PRO A 165 5.80 4.27 -12.88
N GLY A 166 4.50 4.10 -13.04
CA GLY A 166 3.89 3.12 -13.95
C GLY A 166 2.47 2.83 -13.53
N HIS A 167 2.29 2.09 -12.44
CA HIS A 167 0.99 1.88 -11.80
C HIS A 167 0.33 3.23 -11.46
N ILE A 168 1.06 4.09 -10.78
CA ILE A 168 0.72 5.51 -10.56
C ILE A 168 2.00 6.34 -10.58
N SER A 169 1.90 7.64 -10.90
CA SER A 169 3.09 8.49 -11.09
C SER A 169 3.90 8.76 -9.81
N ASN A 170 3.29 8.65 -8.64
CA ASN A 170 3.94 8.88 -7.35
C ASN A 170 4.39 7.59 -6.64
N HIS A 171 4.51 6.47 -7.38
CA HIS A 171 4.86 5.18 -6.82
C HIS A 171 6.33 5.08 -6.42
N LEU A 172 6.58 4.52 -5.24
CA LEU A 172 7.90 4.18 -4.70
C LEU A 172 8.00 2.70 -4.36
N CYS A 173 9.11 2.08 -4.72
CA CYS A 173 9.55 0.84 -4.09
C CYS A 173 10.60 1.14 -3.01
N PHE A 174 10.79 0.22 -2.06
CA PHE A 174 11.79 0.39 -0.98
C PHE A 174 12.73 -0.81 -0.89
N GLY A 175 14.00 -0.58 -1.18
CA GLY A 175 15.07 -1.55 -0.98
C GLY A 175 15.44 -1.65 0.50
N TYR A 176 15.30 -2.86 1.10
CA TYR A 176 15.71 -3.13 2.47
C TYR A 176 17.06 -3.83 2.49
N LYS A 177 18.12 -3.10 2.86
CA LYS A 177 19.51 -3.53 2.69
C LYS A 177 19.86 -4.74 3.56
N GLU A 178 19.46 -4.74 4.82
CA GLU A 178 19.84 -5.76 5.82
C GLU A 178 19.26 -7.14 5.49
N GLU A 179 18.13 -7.22 4.83
CA GLU A 179 17.46 -8.49 4.45
C GLU A 179 17.54 -8.78 2.95
N GLN A 180 18.21 -7.93 2.16
CA GLN A 180 18.29 -8.01 0.69
C GLN A 180 16.91 -8.19 0.04
N SER A 181 15.92 -7.43 0.54
CA SER A 181 14.53 -7.52 0.15
C SER A 181 14.06 -6.21 -0.50
N LEU A 182 12.99 -6.29 -1.27
CA LEU A 182 12.36 -5.14 -1.92
C LEU A 182 10.86 -5.13 -1.59
N PHE A 183 10.38 -4.01 -1.06
CA PHE A 183 8.95 -3.73 -0.96
C PHE A 183 8.52 -3.07 -2.26
N THR A 184 7.68 -3.73 -3.01
CA THR A 184 7.36 -3.38 -4.39
C THR A 184 6.07 -2.60 -4.53
N GLY A 185 5.27 -2.48 -3.46
CA GLY A 185 3.90 -1.98 -3.60
C GLY A 185 3.21 -2.70 -4.75
N ASP A 186 2.50 -1.95 -5.58
CA ASP A 186 1.76 -2.47 -6.73
C ASP A 186 2.56 -2.49 -8.04
N HIS A 187 3.86 -2.18 -7.96
CA HIS A 187 4.75 -2.31 -9.12
C HIS A 187 5.03 -3.77 -9.50
N VAL A 188 5.13 -4.68 -8.52
CA VAL A 188 5.24 -6.13 -8.75
C VAL A 188 4.38 -6.86 -7.72
N MET A 189 3.33 -7.50 -8.19
CA MET A 189 2.42 -8.29 -7.36
C MET A 189 2.72 -9.78 -7.46
N GLY A 190 2.60 -10.51 -6.33
CA GLY A 190 2.94 -11.94 -6.27
C GLY A 190 1.86 -12.88 -6.81
N TRP A 191 0.65 -12.39 -7.07
CA TRP A 191 -0.52 -13.17 -7.46
C TRP A 191 -1.17 -12.72 -8.77
N SER A 192 -0.80 -11.55 -9.28
CA SER A 192 -1.35 -10.95 -10.49
C SER A 192 -0.27 -10.13 -11.23
N THR A 193 -0.58 -9.64 -12.41
CA THR A 193 0.23 -8.62 -13.08
C THR A 193 -0.02 -7.26 -12.43
N SER A 194 0.95 -6.33 -12.55
CA SER A 194 0.72 -4.93 -12.17
C SER A 194 -0.41 -4.34 -12.99
N VAL A 195 -1.28 -3.59 -12.34
CA VAL A 195 -2.31 -2.78 -12.98
C VAL A 195 -1.71 -1.43 -13.34
N ILE A 196 -2.05 -0.91 -14.50
CA ILE A 196 -1.69 0.45 -14.93
C ILE A 196 -2.98 1.16 -15.28
N PRO A 197 -3.68 1.72 -14.27
CA PRO A 197 -4.96 2.36 -14.47
C PRO A 197 -4.79 3.68 -15.21
N GLU A 198 -5.46 3.85 -16.32
CA GLU A 198 -5.57 5.16 -16.93
C GLU A 198 -6.67 5.98 -16.21
N PRO A 199 -6.44 7.26 -15.99
CA PRO A 199 -5.35 8.09 -16.49
C PRO A 199 -4.17 8.27 -15.52
N GLU A 200 -4.14 7.62 -14.36
CA GLU A 200 -3.13 7.81 -13.31
C GLU A 200 -1.82 7.07 -13.60
N GLY A 201 -1.92 5.94 -14.26
CA GLY A 201 -0.77 5.12 -14.66
C GLY A 201 -0.28 5.42 -16.07
N SER A 202 0.95 5.00 -16.36
CA SER A 202 1.56 5.13 -17.70
C SER A 202 2.61 4.05 -17.93
N MET A 203 2.67 3.54 -19.17
CA MET A 203 3.69 2.60 -19.63
C MET A 203 4.89 3.29 -20.34
N ASN A 204 4.96 4.62 -20.30
CA ASN A 204 6.02 5.40 -20.98
C ASN A 204 7.19 5.68 -20.07
#